data_22c12912bad8386261187f2ea6e09f82
#
_entry.id   22c12912bad8386261187f2ea6e09f82
#
_cell.length_a   1.000
_cell.length_b   1.000
_cell.length_c   1.000
_cell.angle_alpha   90.00
_cell.angle_beta   90.00
_cell.angle_gamma   90.00
#
_symmetry.space_group_name_H-M   'P 1'
#
loop_
_entity.id
_entity.type
_entity.pdbx_description
1 polymer ?
#
loop_
_entity_poly.entity_id
_entity_poly.type
_entity_poly.pdbx_seq_one_letter_code
_entity_poly.pdbx_strand_id
1 'polypeptide(L)'
;MPRIDRTRNFSIIAHIDHGKSTLSDRLIQLCGGLDDREMEDQVLDSMELERERGITIKSQSVALEYKSADGETYHLNFIDTPGHVDFSYEVSRSLAACEGALLVVDAAQGVEAQSVANCYTAIEQGLEVIPVLNKIDLLQADPERVAEEIENIIGLPSEGIIEVSAKTGLGIEPLLEQLIADIPAPRGDPDSGLRALVVDSWFDNYLGIVSLVRVFGGHVKRGDRIFANSVGKIHVVDEVGVFTPKREVRAELAAGDVGYVVAGIKDIRGAPVGDSLLQEGANELPVPGFERVKPQVFAGMFPVSSDDFEAFRDALAKLRLNDASLQYEPETADALGYGFRCGFLGMLHMEIVQERLEREYDIELITSAPTVVYQVTTRQGETIQIDNPSQLPEPGSIAEMQEPIALVNILVPQEHVGNVISLCVERRGVQENMEFTRGQVSLTYTIPMSEVVMDFFDRLKSISRGFASLDYGFHSFEVAPLVRLDILINGERVDALAVITHKDEAQTRGRKLVETMRELIPRQLFDVAIQAAIGGHVISRQTVKALRKNVTSKCYGGDVTRKKKLLEKQKAGKKRMKQVGRVEIPQEAFLAALKIER
;
A
#
# COMPACT_ATOMS: atom_id res chain seq x y z
N MET A 1 1.62 6.03 38.53
CA MET A 1 0.93 6.27 37.25
C MET A 1 1.40 7.58 36.69
N PRO A 2 1.65 7.67 35.40
CA PRO A 2 1.92 8.95 34.79
C PRO A 2 0.69 9.83 34.96
N ARG A 3 0.89 11.07 35.36
CA ARG A 3 -0.19 12.04 35.34
C ARG A 3 -0.47 12.41 33.91
N ILE A 4 -1.74 12.45 33.49
CA ILE A 4 -2.16 12.73 32.11
C ILE A 4 -1.58 14.07 31.59
N ASP A 5 -1.35 15.04 32.47
CA ASP A 5 -0.75 16.35 32.20
C ASP A 5 0.73 16.25 31.73
N ARG A 6 1.41 15.13 32.04
CA ARG A 6 2.80 14.85 31.64
C ARG A 6 2.91 13.78 30.56
N THR A 7 1.82 13.44 29.92
CA THR A 7 1.83 12.54 28.77
C THR A 7 1.82 13.35 27.47
N ARG A 8 2.55 12.92 26.44
CA ARG A 8 2.53 13.46 25.09
C ARG A 8 2.40 12.33 24.10
N ASN A 9 1.35 12.37 23.29
CA ASN A 9 1.16 11.40 22.21
C ASN A 9 1.44 12.10 20.90
N PHE A 10 2.41 11.61 20.16
CA PHE A 10 2.80 12.21 18.90
C PHE A 10 3.21 11.18 17.87
N SER A 11 3.17 11.59 16.63
CA SER A 11 3.65 10.82 15.48
C SER A 11 4.74 11.56 14.74
N ILE A 12 5.54 10.84 13.96
CA ILE A 12 6.49 11.44 13.00
C ILE A 12 5.95 11.23 11.60
N ILE A 13 5.71 12.33 10.90
CA ILE A 13 5.33 12.35 9.49
C ILE A 13 6.50 12.89 8.66
N ALA A 14 6.85 12.18 7.61
CA ALA A 14 7.97 12.52 6.74
C ALA A 14 7.78 11.91 5.35
N HIS A 15 8.42 12.52 4.36
CA HIS A 15 8.61 11.85 3.07
C HIS A 15 9.64 10.71 3.20
N ILE A 16 9.63 9.80 2.22
CA ILE A 16 10.62 8.73 2.11
C ILE A 16 12.01 9.36 2.07
N ASP A 17 12.98 8.74 2.76
CA ASP A 17 14.37 9.21 2.86
C ASP A 17 14.61 10.56 3.56
N HIS A 18 13.60 11.22 4.15
CA HIS A 18 13.82 12.43 4.97
C HIS A 18 14.43 12.14 6.36
N GLY A 19 14.63 10.86 6.69
CA GLY A 19 15.33 10.42 7.90
C GLY A 19 14.41 10.17 9.10
N LYS A 20 13.15 9.82 8.87
CA LYS A 20 12.15 9.46 9.88
C LYS A 20 12.67 8.37 10.82
N SER A 21 13.04 7.18 10.31
CA SER A 21 13.49 6.03 11.11
C SER A 21 14.77 6.35 11.89
N THR A 22 15.70 7.13 11.29
CA THR A 22 16.91 7.57 11.99
C THR A 22 16.59 8.53 13.15
N LEU A 23 15.59 9.41 12.98
CA LEU A 23 15.14 10.30 14.06
C LEU A 23 14.45 9.49 15.17
N SER A 24 13.62 8.53 14.81
CA SER A 24 12.97 7.60 15.73
C SER A 24 14.00 6.86 16.59
N ASP A 25 15.05 6.31 15.97
CA ASP A 25 16.16 5.64 16.68
C ASP A 25 16.85 6.57 17.68
N ARG A 26 17.08 7.84 17.32
CA ARG A 26 17.68 8.84 18.21
C ARG A 26 16.81 9.20 19.39
N LEU A 27 15.49 9.33 19.18
CA LEU A 27 14.55 9.58 20.28
C LEU A 27 14.54 8.39 21.26
N ILE A 28 14.51 7.16 20.76
CA ILE A 28 14.56 5.93 21.57
C ILE A 28 15.87 5.86 22.37
N GLN A 29 17.01 6.13 21.73
CA GLN A 29 18.31 6.10 22.37
C GLN A 29 18.41 7.15 23.48
N LEU A 30 18.03 8.39 23.20
CA LEU A 30 18.15 9.49 24.16
C LEU A 30 17.23 9.34 25.36
N CYS A 31 16.04 8.78 25.15
CA CYS A 31 15.09 8.48 26.22
C CYS A 31 15.39 7.15 26.95
N GLY A 32 16.47 6.45 26.60
CA GLY A 32 16.87 5.19 27.27
C GLY A 32 15.92 4.02 27.03
N GLY A 33 15.20 4.01 25.90
CA GLY A 33 14.29 2.91 25.54
C GLY A 33 15.01 1.60 25.23
N LEU A 34 16.29 1.67 24.80
CA LEU A 34 17.19 0.53 24.60
C LEU A 34 18.60 0.86 25.08
N ASP A 35 19.33 -0.16 25.55
CA ASP A 35 20.74 -0.04 25.85
C ASP A 35 21.57 0.13 24.57
N ASP A 36 22.68 0.86 24.61
CA ASP A 36 23.57 1.08 23.46
C ASP A 36 24.03 -0.21 22.75
N ARG A 37 24.04 -1.34 23.44
CA ARG A 37 24.40 -2.65 22.89
C ARG A 37 23.25 -3.34 22.15
N GLU A 38 22.02 -2.90 22.39
CA GLU A 38 20.80 -3.43 21.79
C GLU A 38 20.27 -2.53 20.66
N MET A 39 20.86 -1.34 20.50
CA MET A 39 20.55 -0.43 19.40
C MET A 39 21.06 -1.01 18.08
N GLU A 40 20.13 -1.25 17.17
CA GLU A 40 20.37 -1.54 15.77
C GLU A 40 19.85 -0.37 14.92
N ASP A 41 20.27 -0.28 13.68
CA ASP A 41 19.69 0.70 12.76
C ASP A 41 18.22 0.30 12.43
N GLN A 42 17.33 1.29 12.43
CA GLN A 42 15.91 1.10 12.13
C GLN A 42 15.22 0.11 13.10
N VAL A 43 15.36 0.37 14.40
CA VAL A 43 14.82 -0.49 15.48
C VAL A 43 13.34 -0.76 15.34
N LEU A 44 12.56 0.22 14.85
CA LEU A 44 11.11 0.12 14.68
C LEU A 44 10.72 -0.57 13.38
N ASP A 45 11.57 -0.60 12.36
CA ASP A 45 11.30 -1.33 11.13
C ASP A 45 11.50 -2.83 11.37
N SER A 46 10.50 -3.46 11.99
CA SER A 46 10.59 -4.85 12.49
C SER A 46 10.51 -5.91 11.40
N MET A 47 9.92 -5.56 10.24
CA MET A 47 9.81 -6.47 9.11
C MET A 47 11.12 -6.43 8.29
N GLU A 48 11.59 -7.61 7.86
CA GLU A 48 12.71 -7.71 6.93
C GLU A 48 12.44 -6.91 5.63
N LEU A 49 11.20 -6.93 5.18
CA LEU A 49 10.73 -6.22 4.01
C LEU A 49 10.83 -4.68 4.14
N GLU A 50 10.58 -4.12 5.32
CA GLU A 50 10.77 -2.69 5.63
C GLU A 50 12.23 -2.30 5.47
N ARG A 51 13.15 -3.08 6.06
CA ARG A 51 14.59 -2.86 5.99
C ARG A 51 15.14 -3.01 4.58
N GLU A 52 14.70 -4.02 3.82
CA GLU A 52 15.11 -4.24 2.42
C GLU A 52 14.68 -3.09 1.50
N ARG A 53 13.45 -2.58 1.68
CA ARG A 53 12.88 -1.53 0.83
C ARG A 53 13.21 -0.12 1.34
N GLY A 54 13.71 0.02 2.57
CA GLY A 54 14.00 1.31 3.21
C GLY A 54 12.75 2.15 3.47
N ILE A 55 11.60 1.52 3.67
CA ILE A 55 10.32 2.19 3.94
C ILE A 55 9.62 1.55 5.13
N THR A 56 9.01 2.37 5.98
CA THR A 56 8.08 1.88 7.00
C THR A 56 6.77 1.47 6.35
N ILE A 57 6.33 0.25 6.58
CA ILE A 57 5.09 -0.32 6.06
C ILE A 57 4.02 -0.26 7.13
N LYS A 58 4.39 -0.62 8.35
CA LYS A 58 3.48 -0.76 9.49
C LYS A 58 3.79 0.24 10.58
N SER A 59 2.77 0.91 11.09
CA SER A 59 2.91 1.79 12.23
C SER A 59 3.29 1.02 13.49
N GLN A 60 4.24 1.54 14.26
CA GLN A 60 4.65 0.98 15.55
C GLN A 60 4.56 2.03 16.64
N SER A 61 4.14 1.64 17.82
CA SER A 61 4.06 2.53 18.99
C SER A 61 5.16 2.22 19.99
N VAL A 62 5.75 3.27 20.56
CA VAL A 62 6.78 3.16 21.59
C VAL A 62 6.45 4.11 22.73
N ALA A 63 6.46 3.63 23.97
CA ALA A 63 6.36 4.42 25.17
C ALA A 63 7.77 4.72 25.70
N LEU A 64 8.10 5.99 25.84
CA LEU A 64 9.39 6.49 26.29
C LEU A 64 9.21 7.34 27.54
N GLU A 65 10.25 7.44 28.36
CA GLU A 65 10.32 8.36 29.49
C GLU A 65 11.46 9.36 29.23
N TYR A 66 11.11 10.64 29.33
CA TYR A 66 12.09 11.71 29.17
C TYR A 66 12.09 12.65 30.38
N LYS A 67 13.25 12.92 30.93
CA LYS A 67 13.43 13.87 32.01
C LYS A 67 13.75 15.24 31.42
N SER A 68 12.77 16.13 31.46
CA SER A 68 12.88 17.48 30.93
C SER A 68 13.78 18.39 31.80
N ALA A 69 14.20 19.51 31.22
CA ALA A 69 14.98 20.55 31.87
C ALA A 69 14.25 21.18 33.07
N ASP A 70 12.93 21.09 33.15
CA ASP A 70 12.12 21.50 34.31
C ASP A 70 12.26 20.56 35.51
N GLY A 71 12.96 19.43 35.36
CA GLY A 71 13.18 18.43 36.38
C GLY A 71 12.10 17.37 36.51
N GLU A 72 11.01 17.49 35.71
CA GLU A 72 9.90 16.54 35.70
C GLU A 72 10.13 15.44 34.66
N THR A 73 9.51 14.27 34.89
CA THR A 73 9.55 13.17 33.93
C THR A 73 8.27 13.15 33.10
N TYR A 74 8.43 13.21 31.79
CA TYR A 74 7.34 13.11 30.82
C TYR A 74 7.26 11.72 30.21
N HIS A 75 6.04 11.26 29.94
CA HIS A 75 5.76 10.01 29.24
C HIS A 75 5.41 10.34 27.80
N LEU A 76 6.24 9.87 26.89
CA LEU A 76 6.15 10.14 25.46
C LEU A 76 5.66 8.89 24.76
N ASN A 77 4.42 8.90 24.28
CA ASN A 77 3.91 7.84 23.41
C ASN A 77 4.15 8.25 21.97
N PHE A 78 5.10 7.64 21.37
CA PHE A 78 5.51 7.89 19.99
C PHE A 78 4.93 6.82 19.08
N ILE A 79 4.30 7.24 17.96
CA ILE A 79 3.79 6.34 16.92
C ILE A 79 4.53 6.63 15.63
N ASP A 80 5.34 5.66 15.18
CA ASP A 80 6.02 5.72 13.90
C ASP A 80 5.03 5.42 12.76
N THR A 81 5.03 6.23 11.69
CA THR A 81 4.04 6.13 10.59
C THR A 81 4.71 5.89 9.25
N PRO A 82 4.07 5.16 8.31
CA PRO A 82 4.55 5.06 6.94
C PRO A 82 4.63 6.44 6.26
N GLY A 83 5.54 6.58 5.30
CA GLY A 83 5.69 7.82 4.52
C GLY A 83 5.06 7.76 3.12
N HIS A 84 4.63 6.61 2.63
CA HIS A 84 4.17 6.42 1.25
C HIS A 84 2.65 6.62 1.11
N VAL A 85 2.20 7.17 -0.03
CA VAL A 85 0.78 7.46 -0.31
C VAL A 85 -0.12 6.24 -0.21
N ASP A 86 0.34 5.06 -0.61
CA ASP A 86 -0.42 3.81 -0.53
C ASP A 86 -0.73 3.39 0.92
N PHE A 87 -0.07 4.00 1.91
CA PHE A 87 -0.29 3.76 3.34
C PHE A 87 -0.93 4.95 4.06
N SER A 88 -1.52 5.89 3.34
CA SER A 88 -2.19 7.08 3.92
C SER A 88 -3.25 6.71 4.96
N TYR A 89 -3.90 5.56 4.80
CA TYR A 89 -4.86 5.04 5.79
C TYR A 89 -4.18 4.66 7.12
N GLU A 90 -2.99 4.04 7.08
CA GLU A 90 -2.18 3.75 8.27
C GLU A 90 -1.77 5.06 8.97
N VAL A 91 -1.35 6.07 8.20
CA VAL A 91 -1.00 7.39 8.72
C VAL A 91 -2.19 8.02 9.43
N SER A 92 -3.35 8.08 8.78
CA SER A 92 -4.57 8.67 9.35
C SER A 92 -4.99 8.01 10.68
N ARG A 93 -4.90 6.67 10.79
CA ARG A 93 -5.22 5.94 12.01
C ARG A 93 -4.23 6.24 13.14
N SER A 94 -2.96 6.29 12.82
CA SER A 94 -1.90 6.57 13.79
C SER A 94 -2.02 7.99 14.34
N LEU A 95 -2.30 8.96 13.47
CA LEU A 95 -2.55 10.35 13.87
C LEU A 95 -3.75 10.47 14.80
N ALA A 96 -4.82 9.70 14.59
CA ALA A 96 -6.00 9.73 15.47
C ALA A 96 -5.72 9.29 16.93
N ALA A 97 -4.59 8.65 17.18
CA ALA A 97 -4.14 8.31 18.54
C ALA A 97 -3.27 9.39 19.19
N CYS A 98 -2.96 10.47 18.46
CA CYS A 98 -2.01 11.50 18.85
C CYS A 98 -2.68 12.86 19.08
N GLU A 99 -1.99 13.73 19.81
CA GLU A 99 -2.31 15.14 19.98
C GLU A 99 -1.36 16.04 19.17
N GLY A 100 -0.25 15.49 18.67
CA GLY A 100 0.70 16.25 17.84
C GLY A 100 1.43 15.41 16.83
N ALA A 101 2.12 16.08 15.90
CA ALA A 101 2.96 15.43 14.89
C ALA A 101 4.24 16.24 14.64
N LEU A 102 5.37 15.53 14.47
CA LEU A 102 6.61 16.11 13.99
C LEU A 102 6.63 15.98 12.46
N LEU A 103 6.63 17.11 11.75
CA LEU A 103 6.80 17.16 10.30
C LEU A 103 8.29 17.25 9.98
N VAL A 104 8.90 16.12 9.60
CA VAL A 104 10.33 16.06 9.29
C VAL A 104 10.57 16.30 7.83
N VAL A 105 11.34 17.35 7.53
CA VAL A 105 11.74 17.75 6.17
C VAL A 105 13.26 17.73 6.05
N ASP A 106 13.76 17.14 4.96
CA ASP A 106 15.19 17.14 4.63
C ASP A 106 15.64 18.55 4.22
N ALA A 107 16.59 19.13 4.96
CA ALA A 107 17.12 20.48 4.71
C ALA A 107 17.83 20.63 3.36
N ALA A 108 18.17 19.54 2.68
CA ALA A 108 18.77 19.58 1.35
C ALA A 108 17.74 19.39 0.23
N GLN A 109 16.77 18.46 0.41
CA GLN A 109 15.75 18.17 -0.60
C GLN A 109 14.60 19.18 -0.58
N GLY A 110 14.13 19.58 0.60
CA GLY A 110 13.00 20.50 0.77
C GLY A 110 11.67 19.79 0.92
N VAL A 111 10.57 20.53 0.70
CA VAL A 111 9.21 20.04 0.87
C VAL A 111 8.81 19.12 -0.30
N GLU A 112 8.20 18.00 0.02
CA GLU A 112 7.72 16.99 -0.92
C GLU A 112 6.19 16.80 -0.80
N ALA A 113 5.51 16.37 -1.88
CA ALA A 113 4.05 16.28 -1.93
C ALA A 113 3.43 15.43 -0.80
N GLN A 114 4.07 14.32 -0.43
CA GLN A 114 3.60 13.46 0.65
C GLN A 114 3.71 14.12 2.03
N SER A 115 4.74 14.96 2.25
CA SER A 115 4.87 15.76 3.48
C SER A 115 3.70 16.73 3.60
N VAL A 116 3.30 17.36 2.49
CA VAL A 116 2.15 18.28 2.42
C VAL A 116 0.85 17.54 2.74
N ALA A 117 0.59 16.41 2.05
CA ALA A 117 -0.63 15.64 2.22
C ALA A 117 -0.78 15.12 3.66
N ASN A 118 0.29 14.54 4.22
CA ASN A 118 0.27 14.02 5.60
C ASN A 118 0.13 15.15 6.63
N CYS A 119 0.73 16.32 6.38
CA CYS A 119 0.58 17.48 7.24
C CYS A 119 -0.88 17.98 7.26
N TYR A 120 -1.52 18.10 6.11
CA TYR A 120 -2.94 18.48 6.05
C TYR A 120 -3.84 17.45 6.75
N THR A 121 -3.57 16.15 6.60
CA THR A 121 -4.28 15.11 7.34
C THR A 121 -4.14 15.29 8.86
N ALA A 122 -2.95 15.66 9.36
CA ALA A 122 -2.74 15.95 10.78
C ALA A 122 -3.52 17.21 11.24
N ILE A 123 -3.47 18.28 10.44
CA ILE A 123 -4.19 19.54 10.73
C ILE A 123 -5.72 19.33 10.74
N GLU A 124 -6.26 18.59 9.77
CA GLU A 124 -7.69 18.27 9.68
C GLU A 124 -8.18 17.46 10.89
N GLN A 125 -7.33 16.63 11.47
CA GLN A 125 -7.61 15.91 12.71
C GLN A 125 -7.39 16.76 13.98
N GLY A 126 -6.94 18.02 13.82
CA GLY A 126 -6.75 18.98 14.93
C GLY A 126 -5.49 18.74 15.75
N LEU A 127 -4.46 18.12 15.16
CA LEU A 127 -3.17 17.92 15.80
C LEU A 127 -2.31 19.19 15.72
N GLU A 128 -1.49 19.39 16.75
CA GLU A 128 -0.40 20.38 16.70
C GLU A 128 0.75 19.84 15.86
N VAL A 129 1.18 20.60 14.84
CA VAL A 129 2.24 20.16 13.93
C VAL A 129 3.50 20.99 14.12
N ILE A 130 4.59 20.31 14.51
CA ILE A 130 5.90 20.93 14.73
C ILE A 130 6.80 20.62 13.52
N PRO A 131 7.18 21.61 12.72
CA PRO A 131 8.12 21.41 11.62
C PRO A 131 9.56 21.24 12.13
N VAL A 132 10.27 20.28 11.53
CA VAL A 132 11.64 19.90 11.90
C VAL A 132 12.48 19.78 10.64
N LEU A 133 13.59 20.53 10.56
CA LEU A 133 14.56 20.43 9.47
C LEU A 133 15.63 19.42 9.84
N ASN A 134 15.67 18.31 9.13
CA ASN A 134 16.64 17.24 9.36
C ASN A 134 17.79 17.28 8.35
N LYS A 135 18.86 16.56 8.66
CA LYS A 135 20.06 16.42 7.85
C LYS A 135 20.83 17.73 7.65
N ILE A 136 20.81 18.62 8.64
CA ILE A 136 21.57 19.88 8.61
C ILE A 136 23.10 19.69 8.55
N ASP A 137 23.57 18.46 8.80
CA ASP A 137 24.98 18.06 8.66
C ASP A 137 25.45 17.90 7.21
N LEU A 138 24.54 17.91 6.23
CA LEU A 138 24.88 17.79 4.82
C LEU A 138 25.42 19.12 4.27
N LEU A 139 26.43 19.06 3.38
CA LEU A 139 27.02 20.24 2.76
C LEU A 139 26.03 21.02 1.86
N GLN A 140 25.02 20.37 1.33
CA GLN A 140 23.97 20.95 0.49
C GLN A 140 22.72 21.35 1.27
N ALA A 141 22.73 21.21 2.61
CA ALA A 141 21.62 21.66 3.44
C ALA A 141 21.45 23.19 3.33
N ASP A 142 20.21 23.62 3.14
CA ASP A 142 19.82 25.02 3.07
C ASP A 142 18.55 25.23 3.92
N PRO A 143 18.74 25.33 5.28
CA PRO A 143 17.61 25.44 6.21
C PRO A 143 16.74 26.66 5.96
N GLU A 144 17.34 27.83 5.60
CA GLU A 144 16.58 29.06 5.35
C GLU A 144 15.62 28.89 4.17
N ARG A 145 16.10 28.33 3.05
CA ARG A 145 15.27 28.03 1.88
C ARG A 145 14.13 27.08 2.21
N VAL A 146 14.44 25.99 2.93
CA VAL A 146 13.43 24.96 3.24
C VAL A 146 12.40 25.46 4.27
N ALA A 147 12.80 26.31 5.22
CA ALA A 147 11.87 26.96 6.14
C ALA A 147 10.88 27.86 5.38
N GLU A 148 11.36 28.66 4.40
CA GLU A 148 10.49 29.43 3.51
C GLU A 148 9.57 28.55 2.65
N GLU A 149 10.04 27.38 2.18
CA GLU A 149 9.18 26.43 1.45
C GLU A 149 8.07 25.88 2.34
N ILE A 150 8.34 25.54 3.60
CA ILE A 150 7.34 25.09 4.58
C ILE A 150 6.27 26.16 4.77
N GLU A 151 6.67 27.43 4.94
CA GLU A 151 5.73 28.53 5.12
C GLU A 151 4.88 28.78 3.86
N ASN A 152 5.49 28.78 2.68
CA ASN A 152 4.80 29.12 1.43
C ASN A 152 3.94 27.98 0.87
N ILE A 153 4.34 26.72 1.06
CA ILE A 153 3.66 25.55 0.49
C ILE A 153 2.66 24.94 1.47
N ILE A 154 3.05 24.85 2.75
CA ILE A 154 2.24 24.19 3.79
C ILE A 154 1.43 25.20 4.60
N GLY A 155 1.99 26.42 4.81
CA GLY A 155 1.38 27.48 5.61
C GLY A 155 1.74 27.41 7.10
N LEU A 156 2.75 26.62 7.48
CA LEU A 156 3.26 26.61 8.86
C LEU A 156 4.30 27.73 9.03
N PRO A 157 4.37 28.38 10.22
CA PRO A 157 5.33 29.46 10.46
C PRO A 157 6.78 29.01 10.26
N SER A 158 7.60 29.81 9.61
CA SER A 158 9.05 29.56 9.47
C SER A 158 9.84 29.90 10.74
N GLU A 159 9.27 30.74 11.62
CA GLU A 159 9.89 31.09 12.90
C GLU A 159 9.80 29.94 13.91
N GLY A 160 10.95 29.57 14.52
CA GLY A 160 11.02 28.53 15.55
C GLY A 160 11.09 27.11 15.02
N ILE A 161 11.32 26.90 13.72
CA ILE A 161 11.59 25.58 13.17
C ILE A 161 12.87 25.02 13.78
N ILE A 162 12.82 23.78 14.23
CA ILE A 162 13.95 23.14 14.88
C ILE A 162 14.85 22.46 13.84
N GLU A 163 16.13 22.82 13.89
CA GLU A 163 17.15 22.25 13.03
C GLU A 163 17.84 21.06 13.72
N VAL A 164 17.81 19.88 13.10
CA VAL A 164 18.38 18.65 13.66
C VAL A 164 19.26 17.90 12.65
N SER A 165 20.16 17.11 13.18
CA SER A 165 20.77 16.00 12.46
C SER A 165 20.51 14.72 13.23
N ALA A 166 19.55 13.92 12.80
CA ALA A 166 19.26 12.62 13.38
C ALA A 166 20.51 11.71 13.37
N LYS A 167 21.35 11.82 12.33
CA LYS A 167 22.60 11.05 12.20
C LYS A 167 23.62 11.39 13.28
N THR A 168 23.82 12.67 13.59
CA THR A 168 24.85 13.11 14.55
C THR A 168 24.30 13.31 15.97
N GLY A 169 22.97 13.38 16.13
CA GLY A 169 22.30 13.68 17.39
C GLY A 169 22.18 15.18 17.69
N LEU A 170 22.62 16.06 16.78
CA LEU A 170 22.53 17.50 16.95
C LEU A 170 21.06 17.95 16.96
N GLY A 171 20.68 18.82 17.91
CA GLY A 171 19.36 19.43 18.00
C GLY A 171 18.26 18.54 18.58
N ILE A 172 18.53 17.29 18.98
CA ILE A 172 17.50 16.34 19.45
C ILE A 172 16.97 16.71 20.86
N GLU A 173 17.82 17.13 21.80
CA GLU A 173 17.34 17.57 23.12
C GLU A 173 16.45 18.83 23.02
N PRO A 174 16.84 19.90 22.29
CA PRO A 174 15.94 21.02 22.03
C PRO A 174 14.62 20.61 21.37
N LEU A 175 14.63 19.64 20.45
CA LEU A 175 13.42 19.10 19.83
C LEU A 175 12.47 18.48 20.88
N LEU A 176 13.00 17.69 21.82
CA LEU A 176 12.19 17.08 22.87
C LEU A 176 11.60 18.11 23.83
N GLU A 177 12.36 19.15 24.19
CA GLU A 177 11.85 20.24 25.03
C GLU A 177 10.73 21.03 24.32
N GLN A 178 10.90 21.34 23.04
CA GLN A 178 9.87 21.99 22.23
C GLN A 178 8.62 21.13 22.08
N LEU A 179 8.80 19.82 21.82
CA LEU A 179 7.71 18.86 21.72
C LEU A 179 6.86 18.85 23.01
N ILE A 180 7.51 18.84 24.18
CA ILE A 180 6.82 18.88 25.47
C ILE A 180 6.07 20.20 25.66
N ALA A 181 6.64 21.32 25.20
CA ALA A 181 6.05 22.64 25.35
C ALA A 181 4.82 22.84 24.44
N ASP A 182 4.91 22.41 23.19
CA ASP A 182 3.92 22.75 22.16
C ASP A 182 2.82 21.69 22.04
N ILE A 183 3.15 20.39 22.12
CA ILE A 183 2.12 19.35 22.04
C ILE A 183 1.27 19.35 23.32
N PRO A 184 -0.05 19.50 23.21
CA PRO A 184 -0.91 19.51 24.39
C PRO A 184 -0.95 18.15 25.07
N ALA A 185 -1.22 18.15 26.37
CA ALA A 185 -1.51 16.93 27.10
C ALA A 185 -2.78 16.24 26.55
N PRO A 186 -2.84 14.91 26.59
CA PRO A 186 -4.00 14.17 26.12
C PRO A 186 -5.28 14.58 26.85
N ARG A 187 -6.37 14.72 26.12
CA ARG A 187 -7.69 14.93 26.72
C ARG A 187 -8.25 13.60 27.18
N GLY A 188 -8.83 13.56 28.38
CA GLY A 188 -9.48 12.38 28.92
C GLY A 188 -9.86 12.55 30.39
N ASP A 189 -10.80 11.74 30.83
CA ASP A 189 -11.24 11.71 32.22
C ASP A 189 -10.92 10.34 32.83
N PRO A 190 -9.90 10.22 33.70
CA PRO A 190 -9.53 8.96 34.34
C PRO A 190 -10.63 8.35 35.22
N ASP A 191 -11.55 9.17 35.72
CA ASP A 191 -12.63 8.75 36.62
C ASP A 191 -13.92 8.33 35.90
N SER A 192 -13.94 8.46 34.54
CA SER A 192 -15.04 7.99 33.69
C SER A 192 -15.01 6.48 33.49
N GLY A 193 -16.02 5.92 32.81
CA GLY A 193 -15.98 4.56 32.31
C GLY A 193 -14.93 4.38 31.20
N LEU A 194 -14.44 3.15 31.02
CA LEU A 194 -13.48 2.85 29.95
C LEU A 194 -14.03 3.26 28.58
N ARG A 195 -13.26 4.05 27.86
CA ARG A 195 -13.43 4.38 26.43
C ARG A 195 -12.07 4.30 25.76
N ALA A 196 -11.87 3.28 24.95
CA ALA A 196 -10.64 3.12 24.20
C ALA A 196 -10.93 2.85 22.72
N LEU A 197 -10.12 3.39 21.83
CA LEU A 197 -10.17 3.17 20.38
C LEU A 197 -9.13 2.13 20.00
N VAL A 198 -9.53 1.13 19.24
CA VAL A 198 -8.60 0.16 18.64
C VAL A 198 -7.95 0.82 17.42
N VAL A 199 -6.67 1.19 17.56
CA VAL A 199 -5.89 1.85 16.50
C VAL A 199 -5.34 0.82 15.53
N ASP A 200 -4.89 -0.32 16.06
CA ASP A 200 -4.33 -1.43 15.29
C ASP A 200 -4.61 -2.78 15.96
N SER A 201 -4.54 -3.88 15.20
CA SER A 201 -4.70 -5.24 15.72
C SER A 201 -3.89 -6.22 14.89
N TRP A 202 -3.32 -7.22 15.55
CA TRP A 202 -2.63 -8.33 14.86
C TRP A 202 -2.84 -9.64 15.59
N PHE A 203 -2.56 -10.73 14.88
CA PHE A 203 -2.64 -12.06 15.45
C PHE A 203 -1.26 -12.53 15.93
N ASP A 204 -1.16 -12.86 17.20
CA ASP A 204 -0.01 -13.51 17.82
C ASP A 204 -0.34 -14.99 18.07
N ASN A 205 0.58 -15.90 17.72
CA ASN A 205 0.34 -17.34 17.84
C ASN A 205 0.15 -17.83 19.29
N TYR A 206 0.66 -17.06 20.27
CA TYR A 206 0.59 -17.42 21.70
C TYR A 206 -0.51 -16.66 22.44
N LEU A 207 -0.73 -15.38 22.08
CA LEU A 207 -1.62 -14.48 22.78
C LEU A 207 -3.01 -14.38 22.14
N GLY A 208 -3.15 -14.85 20.89
CA GLY A 208 -4.32 -14.58 20.06
C GLY A 208 -4.29 -13.16 19.49
N ILE A 209 -5.41 -12.47 19.54
CA ILE A 209 -5.48 -11.08 19.04
C ILE A 209 -4.89 -10.14 20.08
N VAL A 210 -3.92 -9.34 19.64
CA VAL A 210 -3.36 -8.20 20.36
C VAL A 210 -3.89 -6.93 19.71
N SER A 211 -4.54 -6.07 20.49
CA SER A 211 -5.09 -4.80 20.01
C SER A 211 -4.28 -3.64 20.57
N LEU A 212 -3.73 -2.78 19.71
CA LEU A 212 -3.16 -1.49 20.09
C LEU A 212 -4.31 -0.52 20.30
N VAL A 213 -4.36 0.09 21.48
CA VAL A 213 -5.46 0.97 21.84
C VAL A 213 -4.97 2.32 22.34
N ARG A 214 -5.77 3.35 22.06
CA ARG A 214 -5.69 4.67 22.68
C ARG A 214 -6.82 4.81 23.69
N VAL A 215 -6.49 5.03 24.96
CA VAL A 215 -7.48 5.18 26.02
C VAL A 215 -7.91 6.65 26.12
N PHE A 216 -9.18 6.94 25.87
CA PHE A 216 -9.79 8.28 25.93
C PHE A 216 -10.50 8.55 27.25
N GLY A 217 -10.84 7.53 28.02
CA GLY A 217 -11.49 7.68 29.33
C GLY A 217 -11.37 6.43 30.17
N GLY A 218 -11.39 6.61 31.49
CA GLY A 218 -11.28 5.53 32.45
C GLY A 218 -9.91 4.85 32.44
N HIS A 219 -9.92 3.58 32.75
CA HIS A 219 -8.73 2.70 32.75
C HIS A 219 -9.12 1.28 32.38
N VAL A 220 -8.14 0.50 31.94
CA VAL A 220 -8.27 -0.94 31.66
C VAL A 220 -7.12 -1.70 32.28
N LYS A 221 -7.43 -2.81 32.96
CA LYS A 221 -6.46 -3.68 33.61
C LYS A 221 -6.82 -5.15 33.43
N ARG A 222 -5.88 -6.02 33.77
CA ARG A 222 -6.10 -7.47 33.76
C ARG A 222 -7.32 -7.84 34.59
N GLY A 223 -8.19 -8.69 34.04
CA GLY A 223 -9.42 -9.21 34.66
C GLY A 223 -10.66 -8.36 34.39
N ASP A 224 -10.52 -7.17 33.81
CA ASP A 224 -11.65 -6.33 33.44
C ASP A 224 -12.47 -6.95 32.32
N ARG A 225 -13.77 -6.67 32.32
CA ARG A 225 -14.69 -7.09 31.25
C ARG A 225 -14.94 -5.92 30.31
N ILE A 226 -14.46 -6.07 29.09
CA ILE A 226 -14.57 -5.06 28.04
C ILE A 226 -15.62 -5.47 27.02
N PHE A 227 -16.35 -4.50 26.51
CA PHE A 227 -17.37 -4.64 25.47
C PHE A 227 -16.82 -4.09 24.16
N ALA A 228 -16.65 -4.97 23.16
CA ALA A 228 -16.28 -4.58 21.79
C ALA A 228 -17.56 -4.10 21.07
N ASN A 229 -17.66 -2.81 20.85
CA ASN A 229 -18.91 -2.13 20.47
C ASN A 229 -19.45 -2.57 19.10
N SER A 230 -18.59 -2.65 18.08
CA SER A 230 -19.01 -3.01 16.71
C SER A 230 -19.40 -4.49 16.58
N VAL A 231 -18.83 -5.35 17.41
CA VAL A 231 -19.05 -6.81 17.39
C VAL A 231 -20.15 -7.22 18.35
N GLY A 232 -20.44 -6.38 19.36
CA GLY A 232 -21.45 -6.66 20.39
C GLY A 232 -21.06 -7.81 21.34
N LYS A 233 -19.74 -8.05 21.53
CA LYS A 233 -19.21 -9.14 22.35
C LYS A 233 -18.46 -8.59 23.57
N ILE A 234 -18.52 -9.34 24.67
CA ILE A 234 -17.79 -9.08 25.89
C ILE A 234 -16.57 -10.00 25.94
N HIS A 235 -15.42 -9.42 26.28
CA HIS A 235 -14.16 -10.13 26.45
C HIS A 235 -13.57 -9.83 27.84
N VAL A 236 -12.79 -10.76 28.35
CA VAL A 236 -12.05 -10.57 29.62
C VAL A 236 -10.60 -10.24 29.26
N VAL A 237 -10.08 -9.19 29.85
CA VAL A 237 -8.69 -8.75 29.63
C VAL A 237 -7.73 -9.70 30.34
N ASP A 238 -6.85 -10.34 29.57
CA ASP A 238 -5.81 -11.22 30.06
C ASP A 238 -4.54 -10.45 30.44
N GLU A 239 -4.22 -9.42 29.65
CA GLU A 239 -3.00 -8.64 29.81
C GLU A 239 -3.14 -7.26 29.18
N VAL A 240 -2.47 -6.25 29.77
CA VAL A 240 -2.28 -4.92 29.22
C VAL A 240 -0.82 -4.50 29.35
N GLY A 241 -0.35 -3.63 28.46
CA GLY A 241 1.02 -3.13 28.51
C GLY A 241 1.35 -2.13 27.41
N VAL A 242 2.63 -1.83 27.28
CA VAL A 242 3.19 -0.90 26.30
C VAL A 242 4.37 -1.55 25.57
N PHE A 243 4.84 -0.91 24.50
CA PHE A 243 6.09 -1.27 23.82
C PHE A 243 7.16 -0.23 24.14
N THR A 244 8.36 -0.67 24.57
CA THR A 244 9.48 0.20 25.00
C THR A 244 10.84 -0.13 24.34
N PRO A 245 11.04 -0.30 23.05
CA PRO A 245 10.32 -0.96 21.96
C PRO A 245 9.92 -2.41 22.23
N LYS A 246 10.53 -3.06 23.23
CA LYS A 246 10.14 -4.41 23.66
C LYS A 246 8.80 -4.36 24.40
N ARG A 247 8.05 -5.44 24.31
CA ARG A 247 6.79 -5.56 25.04
C ARG A 247 7.03 -5.53 26.55
N GLU A 248 6.34 -4.61 27.23
CA GLU A 248 6.37 -4.47 28.68
C GLU A 248 4.97 -4.53 29.25
N VAL A 249 4.73 -5.50 30.14
CA VAL A 249 3.43 -5.67 30.82
C VAL A 249 3.25 -4.57 31.85
N ARG A 250 2.10 -3.91 31.85
CA ARG A 250 1.71 -2.87 32.81
C ARG A 250 0.58 -3.37 33.71
N ALA A 251 0.44 -2.75 34.89
CA ALA A 251 -0.65 -3.04 35.80
C ALA A 251 -2.01 -2.59 35.21
N GLU A 252 -2.03 -1.46 34.53
CA GLU A 252 -3.19 -0.88 33.87
C GLU A 252 -2.75 0.11 32.78
N LEU A 253 -3.68 0.45 31.87
CA LEU A 253 -3.62 1.59 30.98
C LEU A 253 -4.72 2.57 31.38
N ALA A 254 -4.40 3.85 31.53
CA ALA A 254 -5.32 4.90 31.94
C ALA A 254 -5.63 5.89 30.80
N ALA A 255 -6.59 6.76 31.01
CA ALA A 255 -6.90 7.84 30.07
C ALA A 255 -5.63 8.62 29.71
N GLY A 256 -5.37 8.78 28.41
CA GLY A 256 -4.15 9.37 27.88
C GLY A 256 -3.14 8.36 27.35
N ASP A 257 -3.16 7.10 27.77
CA ASP A 257 -2.18 6.11 27.39
C ASP A 257 -2.45 5.52 25.98
N VAL A 258 -1.37 5.19 25.29
CA VAL A 258 -1.34 4.31 24.11
C VAL A 258 -0.64 3.02 24.52
N GLY A 259 -1.31 1.90 24.34
CA GLY A 259 -0.76 0.60 24.73
C GLY A 259 -1.52 -0.56 24.12
N TYR A 260 -1.14 -1.78 24.46
CA TYR A 260 -1.79 -2.97 23.95
C TYR A 260 -2.71 -3.63 24.99
N VAL A 261 -3.75 -4.27 24.47
CA VAL A 261 -4.71 -5.09 25.24
C VAL A 261 -4.76 -6.49 24.62
N VAL A 262 -4.63 -7.50 25.46
CA VAL A 262 -4.88 -8.91 25.11
C VAL A 262 -6.11 -9.36 25.90
N ALA A 263 -7.15 -9.85 25.22
CA ALA A 263 -8.41 -10.19 25.82
C ALA A 263 -8.93 -11.58 25.41
N GLY A 264 -8.03 -12.53 25.17
CA GLY A 264 -8.38 -13.91 24.83
C GLY A 264 -9.26 -14.06 23.58
N ILE A 265 -9.25 -13.07 22.69
CA ILE A 265 -10.08 -13.04 21.49
C ILE A 265 -9.49 -14.03 20.47
N LYS A 266 -10.22 -15.12 20.22
CA LYS A 266 -9.83 -16.15 19.23
C LYS A 266 -10.44 -15.93 17.85
N ASP A 267 -11.56 -15.20 17.80
CA ASP A 267 -12.23 -14.87 16.55
C ASP A 267 -11.53 -13.67 15.92
N ILE A 268 -10.96 -13.84 14.74
CA ILE A 268 -10.24 -12.80 13.98
C ILE A 268 -11.06 -11.52 13.80
N ARG A 269 -12.39 -11.60 13.88
CA ARG A 269 -13.31 -10.45 13.79
C ARG A 269 -13.67 -9.86 15.16
N GLY A 270 -13.06 -10.31 16.24
CA GLY A 270 -13.50 -10.00 17.60
C GLY A 270 -13.12 -8.61 18.11
N ALA A 271 -12.10 -7.95 17.51
CA ALA A 271 -11.70 -6.56 17.81
C ALA A 271 -11.14 -5.91 16.54
N PRO A 272 -12.01 -5.49 15.61
CA PRO A 272 -11.55 -4.86 14.38
C PRO A 272 -10.95 -3.48 14.66
N VAL A 273 -10.03 -3.07 13.81
CA VAL A 273 -9.47 -1.71 13.84
C VAL A 273 -10.58 -0.67 13.67
N GLY A 274 -10.52 0.40 14.48
CA GLY A 274 -11.55 1.43 14.55
C GLY A 274 -12.72 1.11 15.48
N ASP A 275 -12.72 -0.07 16.12
CA ASP A 275 -13.73 -0.38 17.13
C ASP A 275 -13.47 0.35 18.46
N SER A 276 -14.53 0.54 19.23
CA SER A 276 -14.45 1.07 20.59
C SER A 276 -14.52 -0.07 21.60
N LEU A 277 -13.55 -0.09 22.50
CA LEU A 277 -13.60 -0.94 23.70
C LEU A 277 -14.16 -0.11 24.85
N LEU A 278 -15.29 -0.55 25.37
CA LEU A 278 -16.03 0.11 26.44
C LEU A 278 -16.06 -0.79 27.68
N GLN A 279 -16.30 -0.20 28.85
CA GLN A 279 -16.58 -0.98 30.06
C GLN A 279 -17.93 -1.69 29.92
N GLU A 280 -18.00 -2.96 30.32
CA GLU A 280 -19.27 -3.69 30.33
C GLU A 280 -20.34 -2.97 31.18
N GLY A 281 -21.50 -2.72 30.57
CA GLY A 281 -22.66 -2.11 31.26
C GLY A 281 -22.55 -0.60 31.45
N ALA A 282 -21.50 0.05 30.95
CA ALA A 282 -21.40 1.51 30.97
C ALA A 282 -22.25 2.13 29.84
N ASN A 283 -22.76 3.35 30.10
CA ASN A 283 -23.53 4.13 29.11
C ASN A 283 -22.63 5.10 28.31
N GLU A 284 -21.35 4.82 28.25
CA GLU A 284 -20.39 5.65 27.52
C GLU A 284 -20.64 5.59 26.01
N LEU A 285 -20.55 6.75 25.36
CA LEU A 285 -20.64 6.80 23.90
C LEU A 285 -19.34 6.24 23.28
N PRO A 286 -19.44 5.43 22.22
CA PRO A 286 -18.26 4.95 21.52
C PRO A 286 -17.43 6.10 20.96
N VAL A 287 -16.13 5.89 20.86
CA VAL A 287 -15.23 6.81 20.16
C VAL A 287 -15.54 6.72 18.67
N PRO A 288 -15.57 7.83 17.91
CA PRO A 288 -15.71 7.76 16.47
C PRO A 288 -14.63 6.83 15.88
N GLY A 289 -15.08 5.85 15.08
CA GLY A 289 -14.17 4.94 14.39
C GLY A 289 -13.60 5.57 13.12
N PHE A 290 -12.81 4.77 12.40
CA PHE A 290 -12.22 5.20 11.13
C PHE A 290 -13.20 5.01 9.98
N GLU A 291 -13.15 5.91 9.00
CA GLU A 291 -13.85 5.72 7.73
C GLU A 291 -13.25 4.53 6.97
N ARG A 292 -14.11 3.75 6.33
CA ARG A 292 -13.64 2.63 5.51
C ARG A 292 -13.08 3.17 4.21
N VAL A 293 -11.81 2.91 3.97
CA VAL A 293 -11.17 3.26 2.70
C VAL A 293 -11.60 2.26 1.63
N LYS A 294 -11.89 2.78 0.45
CA LYS A 294 -12.22 1.96 -0.72
C LYS A 294 -10.94 1.60 -1.47
N PRO A 295 -10.72 0.33 -1.79
CA PRO A 295 -9.60 -0.07 -2.63
C PRO A 295 -9.64 0.64 -3.99
N GLN A 296 -8.46 0.95 -4.51
CA GLN A 296 -8.27 1.60 -5.81
C GLN A 296 -7.77 0.61 -6.88
N VAL A 297 -7.03 -0.40 -6.44
CA VAL A 297 -6.41 -1.42 -7.30
C VAL A 297 -6.94 -2.79 -6.92
N PHE A 298 -7.27 -3.61 -7.91
CA PHE A 298 -7.78 -4.96 -7.72
C PHE A 298 -6.96 -5.96 -8.52
N ALA A 299 -6.62 -7.09 -7.91
CA ALA A 299 -5.98 -8.21 -8.58
C ALA A 299 -6.50 -9.54 -8.06
N GLY A 300 -6.63 -10.53 -8.94
CA GLY A 300 -6.85 -11.91 -8.54
C GLY A 300 -5.55 -12.53 -8.06
N MET A 301 -5.55 -13.14 -6.89
CA MET A 301 -4.43 -13.89 -6.33
C MET A 301 -4.80 -15.37 -6.22
N PHE A 302 -3.97 -16.23 -6.77
CA PHE A 302 -4.21 -17.66 -6.87
C PHE A 302 -3.01 -18.43 -6.35
N PRO A 303 -3.20 -19.41 -5.45
CA PRO A 303 -2.07 -20.25 -5.01
C PRO A 303 -1.58 -21.13 -6.17
N VAL A 304 -0.27 -21.34 -6.26
CA VAL A 304 0.35 -22.21 -7.28
C VAL A 304 -0.13 -23.64 -7.12
N SER A 305 -0.26 -24.11 -5.87
CA SER A 305 -0.85 -25.41 -5.54
C SER A 305 -2.29 -25.24 -5.07
N SER A 306 -3.23 -26.01 -5.64
CA SER A 306 -4.62 -26.04 -5.19
C SER A 306 -4.78 -26.50 -3.75
N ASP A 307 -3.82 -27.26 -3.21
CA ASP A 307 -3.83 -27.75 -1.83
C ASP A 307 -3.61 -26.61 -0.82
N ASP A 308 -3.00 -25.50 -1.24
CA ASP A 308 -2.71 -24.34 -0.39
C ASP A 308 -3.89 -23.37 -0.27
N PHE A 309 -5.03 -23.62 -0.93
CA PHE A 309 -6.18 -22.71 -0.93
C PHE A 309 -6.72 -22.38 0.47
N GLU A 310 -6.85 -23.39 1.35
CA GLU A 310 -7.34 -23.22 2.71
C GLU A 310 -6.30 -22.43 3.57
N ALA A 311 -5.01 -22.75 3.42
CA ALA A 311 -3.93 -22.02 4.10
C ALA A 311 -3.90 -20.55 3.63
N PHE A 312 -4.09 -20.31 2.33
CA PHE A 312 -4.18 -18.98 1.76
C PHE A 312 -5.37 -18.17 2.30
N ARG A 313 -6.55 -18.78 2.41
CA ARG A 313 -7.72 -18.15 3.02
C ARG A 313 -7.45 -17.71 4.46
N ASP A 314 -6.83 -18.58 5.24
CA ASP A 314 -6.52 -18.32 6.65
C ASP A 314 -5.42 -17.24 6.79
N ALA A 315 -4.42 -17.23 5.90
CA ALA A 315 -3.39 -16.20 5.83
C ALA A 315 -3.98 -14.82 5.50
N LEU A 316 -4.86 -14.74 4.47
CA LEU A 316 -5.57 -13.51 4.14
C LEU A 316 -6.43 -12.98 5.30
N ALA A 317 -7.08 -13.87 6.03
CA ALA A 317 -7.89 -13.48 7.18
C ALA A 317 -7.03 -12.87 8.30
N LYS A 318 -5.85 -13.46 8.60
CA LYS A 318 -4.88 -12.94 9.58
C LYS A 318 -4.28 -11.62 9.10
N LEU A 319 -3.90 -11.55 7.82
CA LEU A 319 -3.32 -10.34 7.24
C LEU A 319 -4.31 -9.17 7.26
N ARG A 320 -5.59 -9.41 6.94
CA ARG A 320 -6.64 -8.40 7.00
C ARG A 320 -6.91 -7.86 8.41
N LEU A 321 -6.64 -8.62 9.45
CA LEU A 321 -6.71 -8.11 10.82
C LEU A 321 -5.66 -7.03 11.06
N ASN A 322 -4.46 -7.26 10.54
CA ASN A 322 -3.33 -6.36 10.64
C ASN A 322 -3.41 -5.19 9.64
N ASP A 323 -4.02 -5.43 8.48
CA ASP A 323 -4.21 -4.47 7.41
C ASP A 323 -5.71 -4.35 7.08
N ALA A 324 -6.38 -3.41 7.74
CA ALA A 324 -7.83 -3.21 7.59
C ALA A 324 -8.22 -2.63 6.22
N SER A 325 -7.27 -2.16 5.41
CA SER A 325 -7.49 -1.67 4.05
C SER A 325 -7.62 -2.81 3.03
N LEU A 326 -7.04 -3.98 3.32
CA LEU A 326 -7.11 -5.16 2.48
C LEU A 326 -8.54 -5.70 2.43
N GLN A 327 -9.10 -5.78 1.23
CA GLN A 327 -10.38 -6.42 0.96
C GLN A 327 -10.17 -7.63 0.08
N TYR A 328 -10.92 -8.70 0.29
CA TYR A 328 -10.85 -9.87 -0.57
C TYR A 328 -12.18 -10.61 -0.62
N GLU A 329 -12.45 -11.21 -1.77
CA GLU A 329 -13.59 -12.08 -2.03
C GLU A 329 -13.16 -13.31 -2.85
N PRO A 330 -13.85 -14.45 -2.72
CA PRO A 330 -13.53 -15.64 -3.50
C PRO A 330 -13.63 -15.37 -5.01
N GLU A 331 -12.63 -15.83 -5.76
CA GLU A 331 -12.59 -15.76 -7.22
C GLU A 331 -12.24 -17.13 -7.80
N THR A 332 -12.76 -17.41 -9.00
CA THR A 332 -12.42 -18.61 -9.75
C THR A 332 -12.02 -18.23 -11.16
N ALA A 333 -10.85 -18.67 -11.59
CA ALA A 333 -10.36 -18.51 -12.95
C ALA A 333 -10.23 -19.87 -13.64
N ASP A 334 -10.68 -20.00 -14.90
CA ASP A 334 -10.63 -21.27 -15.64
C ASP A 334 -9.21 -21.82 -15.78
N ALA A 335 -8.21 -20.92 -15.89
CA ALA A 335 -6.81 -21.29 -16.07
C ALA A 335 -6.06 -21.53 -14.75
N LEU A 336 -6.45 -20.83 -13.65
CA LEU A 336 -5.69 -20.80 -12.39
C LEU A 336 -6.44 -21.49 -11.22
N GLY A 337 -7.72 -21.83 -11.38
CA GLY A 337 -8.51 -22.49 -10.36
C GLY A 337 -9.09 -21.52 -9.33
N TYR A 338 -9.13 -21.94 -8.06
CA TYR A 338 -9.69 -21.16 -6.97
C TYR A 338 -8.66 -20.21 -6.37
N GLY A 339 -9.08 -18.98 -6.11
CA GLY A 339 -8.28 -17.93 -5.51
C GLY A 339 -9.14 -16.86 -4.87
N PHE A 340 -8.59 -15.66 -4.73
CA PHE A 340 -9.30 -14.50 -4.19
C PHE A 340 -9.06 -13.27 -5.05
N ARG A 341 -10.11 -12.52 -5.29
CA ARG A 341 -10.05 -11.15 -5.80
C ARG A 341 -9.71 -10.25 -4.63
N CYS A 342 -8.55 -9.61 -4.66
CA CYS A 342 -8.06 -8.74 -3.60
C CYS A 342 -8.08 -7.28 -4.06
N GLY A 343 -8.48 -6.39 -3.14
CA GLY A 343 -8.49 -4.95 -3.34
C GLY A 343 -7.45 -4.27 -2.46
N PHE A 344 -6.69 -3.34 -3.04
CA PHE A 344 -5.54 -2.67 -2.47
C PHE A 344 -5.65 -1.15 -2.61
N LEU A 345 -4.91 -0.40 -1.80
CA LEU A 345 -4.85 1.06 -1.89
C LEU A 345 -4.03 1.54 -3.10
N GLY A 346 -3.00 0.79 -3.48
CA GLY A 346 -2.14 1.07 -4.62
C GLY A 346 -1.29 -0.13 -5.01
N MET A 347 -0.35 0.07 -5.96
CA MET A 347 0.52 -1.01 -6.45
C MET A 347 1.55 -1.47 -5.41
N LEU A 348 2.17 -0.53 -4.69
CA LEU A 348 3.12 -0.87 -3.64
C LEU A 348 2.45 -1.68 -2.52
N HIS A 349 1.21 -1.31 -2.16
CA HIS A 349 0.42 -2.06 -1.20
C HIS A 349 0.16 -3.49 -1.69
N MET A 350 -0.21 -3.68 -2.97
CA MET A 350 -0.40 -5.01 -3.58
C MET A 350 0.89 -5.85 -3.52
N GLU A 351 2.03 -5.28 -3.91
CA GLU A 351 3.32 -5.97 -3.89
C GLU A 351 3.71 -6.41 -2.47
N ILE A 352 3.51 -5.53 -1.48
CA ILE A 352 3.81 -5.82 -0.09
C ILE A 352 2.92 -6.92 0.46
N VAL A 353 1.61 -6.88 0.17
CA VAL A 353 0.68 -7.94 0.59
C VAL A 353 1.09 -9.28 -0.03
N GLN A 354 1.45 -9.30 -1.32
CA GLN A 354 1.94 -10.51 -1.99
C GLN A 354 3.22 -11.05 -1.32
N GLU A 355 4.24 -10.20 -1.15
CA GLU A 355 5.50 -10.62 -0.52
C GLU A 355 5.31 -11.08 0.93
N ARG A 356 4.41 -10.46 1.69
CA ARG A 356 4.07 -10.91 3.05
C ARG A 356 3.42 -12.28 3.04
N LEU A 357 2.49 -12.55 2.11
CA LEU A 357 1.87 -13.87 1.96
C LEU A 357 2.90 -14.95 1.60
N GLU A 358 3.85 -14.62 0.73
CA GLU A 358 4.93 -15.53 0.33
C GLU A 358 5.94 -15.78 1.47
N ARG A 359 6.37 -14.73 2.19
CA ARG A 359 7.44 -14.83 3.21
C ARG A 359 6.94 -15.24 4.60
N GLU A 360 5.81 -14.65 5.06
CA GLU A 360 5.30 -14.89 6.42
C GLU A 360 4.46 -16.18 6.51
N TYR A 361 3.81 -16.59 5.40
CA TYR A 361 2.88 -17.72 5.37
C TYR A 361 3.32 -18.86 4.43
N ASP A 362 4.45 -18.72 3.73
CA ASP A 362 5.02 -19.74 2.80
C ASP A 362 4.03 -20.15 1.70
N ILE A 363 3.31 -19.18 1.12
CA ILE A 363 2.30 -19.40 0.08
C ILE A 363 2.81 -18.80 -1.23
N GLU A 364 3.15 -19.64 -2.21
CA GLU A 364 3.49 -19.20 -3.56
C GLU A 364 2.23 -18.78 -4.33
N LEU A 365 2.23 -17.56 -4.90
CA LEU A 365 1.07 -16.95 -5.53
C LEU A 365 1.29 -16.59 -7.00
N ILE A 366 0.23 -16.76 -7.79
CA ILE A 366 0.11 -16.18 -9.12
C ILE A 366 -0.86 -15.01 -9.03
N THR A 367 -0.44 -13.83 -9.45
CA THR A 367 -1.27 -12.63 -9.44
C THR A 367 -1.74 -12.30 -10.87
N SER A 368 -3.04 -12.00 -11.03
CA SER A 368 -3.58 -11.50 -12.30
C SER A 368 -3.13 -10.06 -12.56
N ALA A 369 -3.33 -9.55 -13.77
CA ALA A 369 -3.10 -8.15 -14.06
C ALA A 369 -3.93 -7.25 -13.12
N PRO A 370 -3.33 -6.20 -12.50
CA PRO A 370 -4.06 -5.29 -11.66
C PRO A 370 -5.04 -4.45 -12.49
N THR A 371 -6.17 -4.13 -11.89
CA THR A 371 -7.24 -3.35 -12.52
C THR A 371 -7.77 -2.31 -11.55
N VAL A 372 -8.43 -1.28 -12.09
CA VAL A 372 -9.20 -0.31 -11.32
C VAL A 372 -10.69 -0.62 -11.42
N VAL A 373 -11.52 0.05 -10.63
CA VAL A 373 -12.99 -0.11 -10.69
C VAL A 373 -13.53 0.74 -11.82
N TYR A 374 -14.22 0.12 -12.77
CA TYR A 374 -14.95 0.81 -13.83
C TYR A 374 -16.46 0.85 -13.52
N GLN A 375 -17.14 1.89 -13.96
CA GLN A 375 -18.60 1.93 -13.94
C GLN A 375 -19.13 1.65 -15.34
N VAL A 376 -20.07 0.71 -15.44
CA VAL A 376 -20.67 0.31 -16.70
C VAL A 376 -22.19 0.49 -16.61
N THR A 377 -22.72 1.34 -17.45
CA THR A 377 -24.17 1.52 -17.60
C THR A 377 -24.67 0.63 -18.73
N THR A 378 -25.59 -0.27 -18.41
CA THR A 378 -26.21 -1.15 -19.38
C THR A 378 -27.29 -0.40 -20.17
N ARG A 379 -27.67 -0.92 -21.32
CA ARG A 379 -28.80 -0.37 -22.12
C ARG A 379 -30.17 -0.43 -21.40
N GLN A 380 -30.24 -1.21 -20.32
CA GLN A 380 -31.43 -1.27 -19.47
C GLN A 380 -31.45 -0.16 -18.41
N GLY A 381 -30.40 0.66 -18.34
CA GLY A 381 -30.24 1.76 -17.37
C GLY A 381 -29.69 1.34 -16.02
N GLU A 382 -29.22 0.12 -15.86
CA GLU A 382 -28.55 -0.35 -14.65
C GLU A 382 -27.06 0.03 -14.69
N THR A 383 -26.55 0.64 -13.63
CA THR A 383 -25.12 0.94 -13.47
C THR A 383 -24.50 -0.07 -12.52
N ILE A 384 -23.49 -0.77 -13.00
CA ILE A 384 -22.73 -1.78 -12.27
C ILE A 384 -21.27 -1.37 -12.15
N GLN A 385 -20.63 -1.74 -11.05
CA GLN A 385 -19.18 -1.56 -10.85
C GLN A 385 -18.47 -2.84 -11.27
N ILE A 386 -17.43 -2.71 -12.07
CA ILE A 386 -16.61 -3.81 -12.60
C ILE A 386 -15.17 -3.58 -12.19
N ASP A 387 -14.65 -4.44 -11.37
CA ASP A 387 -13.24 -4.51 -10.97
C ASP A 387 -12.51 -5.69 -11.63
N ASN A 388 -13.25 -6.64 -12.20
CA ASN A 388 -12.75 -7.80 -12.90
C ASN A 388 -13.12 -7.74 -14.40
N PRO A 389 -12.13 -7.67 -15.32
CA PRO A 389 -12.41 -7.60 -16.76
C PRO A 389 -13.23 -8.78 -17.30
N SER A 390 -13.16 -9.96 -16.66
CA SER A 390 -13.93 -11.13 -17.09
C SER A 390 -15.43 -10.98 -16.85
N GLN A 391 -15.83 -10.13 -15.90
CA GLN A 391 -17.24 -9.84 -15.57
C GLN A 391 -17.86 -8.76 -16.45
N LEU A 392 -17.07 -8.15 -17.37
CA LEU A 392 -17.59 -7.13 -18.26
C LEU A 392 -18.72 -7.70 -19.14
N PRO A 393 -19.92 -7.07 -19.16
CA PRO A 393 -21.02 -7.50 -20.00
C PRO A 393 -20.66 -7.53 -21.49
N GLU A 394 -21.44 -8.27 -22.26
CA GLU A 394 -21.28 -8.30 -23.72
C GLU A 394 -21.36 -6.88 -24.31
N PRO A 395 -20.50 -6.52 -25.27
CA PRO A 395 -20.44 -5.17 -25.84
C PRO A 395 -21.80 -4.63 -26.35
N GLY A 396 -22.69 -5.54 -26.81
CA GLY A 396 -24.04 -5.17 -27.27
C GLY A 396 -25.00 -4.72 -26.17
N SER A 397 -24.76 -5.07 -24.92
CA SER A 397 -25.58 -4.70 -23.76
C SER A 397 -25.10 -3.42 -23.06
N ILE A 398 -23.90 -2.94 -23.36
CA ILE A 398 -23.31 -1.76 -22.77
C ILE A 398 -23.84 -0.51 -23.48
N ALA A 399 -24.31 0.47 -22.71
CA ALA A 399 -24.64 1.80 -23.18
C ALA A 399 -23.46 2.74 -23.04
N GLU A 400 -22.79 2.72 -21.88
CA GLU A 400 -21.70 3.64 -21.52
C GLU A 400 -20.72 2.98 -20.55
N MET A 401 -19.46 3.32 -20.67
CA MET A 401 -18.41 2.94 -19.71
C MET A 401 -17.73 4.18 -19.17
N GLN A 402 -17.47 4.19 -17.87
CA GLN A 402 -16.78 5.26 -17.18
C GLN A 402 -15.55 4.70 -16.48
N GLU A 403 -14.44 5.45 -16.58
CA GLU A 403 -13.20 5.16 -15.86
C GLU A 403 -13.03 6.06 -14.65
N PRO A 404 -12.39 5.59 -13.58
CA PRO A 404 -12.06 6.43 -12.44
C PRO A 404 -10.93 7.40 -12.80
N ILE A 405 -11.12 8.66 -12.42
CA ILE A 405 -10.14 9.73 -12.60
C ILE A 405 -9.49 10.02 -11.26
N ALA A 406 -8.18 10.14 -11.25
CA ALA A 406 -7.39 10.61 -10.12
C ALA A 406 -7.14 12.11 -10.23
N LEU A 407 -7.26 12.83 -9.11
CA LEU A 407 -6.64 14.12 -8.93
C LEU A 407 -5.20 13.89 -8.48
N VAL A 408 -4.25 14.39 -9.24
CA VAL A 408 -2.82 14.14 -9.07
C VAL A 408 -2.12 15.45 -8.79
N ASN A 409 -1.45 15.53 -7.65
CA ASN A 409 -0.62 16.67 -7.24
C ASN A 409 0.86 16.28 -7.35
N ILE A 410 1.61 17.03 -8.15
CA ILE A 410 3.03 16.79 -8.40
C ILE A 410 3.80 18.03 -7.97
N LEU A 411 4.77 17.85 -7.08
CA LEU A 411 5.73 18.89 -6.74
C LEU A 411 7.07 18.57 -7.42
N VAL A 412 7.60 19.53 -8.18
CA VAL A 412 8.80 19.30 -9.01
C VAL A 412 9.62 20.55 -9.17
N PRO A 413 10.99 20.47 -9.18
CA PRO A 413 11.86 21.60 -9.53
C PRO A 413 11.60 22.12 -10.94
N GLN A 414 11.70 23.44 -11.11
CA GLN A 414 11.38 24.13 -12.36
C GLN A 414 12.11 23.55 -13.59
N GLU A 415 13.32 23.04 -13.44
CA GLU A 415 14.12 22.46 -14.53
C GLU A 415 13.51 21.18 -15.13
N HIS A 416 12.69 20.43 -14.38
CA HIS A 416 12.08 19.16 -14.80
C HIS A 416 10.61 19.31 -15.24
N VAL A 417 9.98 20.47 -15.07
CA VAL A 417 8.55 20.72 -15.35
C VAL A 417 8.15 20.28 -16.77
N GLY A 418 8.95 20.61 -17.79
CA GLY A 418 8.64 20.24 -19.18
C GLY A 418 8.54 18.73 -19.40
N ASN A 419 9.42 17.95 -18.76
CA ASN A 419 9.38 16.49 -18.86
C ASN A 419 8.14 15.92 -18.15
N VAL A 420 7.80 16.46 -16.98
CA VAL A 420 6.64 16.05 -16.20
C VAL A 420 5.33 16.36 -16.94
N ILE A 421 5.19 17.54 -17.51
CA ILE A 421 4.03 17.90 -18.36
C ILE A 421 3.90 16.90 -19.52
N SER A 422 5.01 16.57 -20.19
CA SER A 422 5.01 15.60 -21.29
C SER A 422 4.53 14.23 -20.83
N LEU A 423 4.96 13.76 -19.66
CA LEU A 423 4.50 12.51 -19.07
C LEU A 423 2.99 12.55 -18.76
N CYS A 424 2.50 13.61 -18.12
CA CYS A 424 1.08 13.76 -17.82
C CYS A 424 0.21 13.72 -19.08
N VAL A 425 0.63 14.42 -20.15
CA VAL A 425 -0.08 14.43 -21.44
C VAL A 425 -0.05 13.03 -22.09
N GLU A 426 1.10 12.33 -22.06
CA GLU A 426 1.21 10.95 -22.55
C GLU A 426 0.23 10.01 -21.84
N ARG A 427 -0.03 10.27 -20.55
CA ARG A 427 -0.97 9.51 -19.71
C ARG A 427 -2.40 10.08 -19.71
N ARG A 428 -2.79 10.76 -20.77
CA ARG A 428 -4.14 11.33 -20.94
C ARG A 428 -4.53 12.34 -19.85
N GLY A 429 -3.53 12.95 -19.18
CA GLY A 429 -3.77 13.93 -18.12
C GLY A 429 -4.25 15.26 -18.65
N VAL A 430 -5.20 15.88 -17.94
CA VAL A 430 -5.67 17.25 -18.15
C VAL A 430 -5.14 18.12 -17.03
N GLN A 431 -4.49 19.22 -17.37
CA GLN A 431 -3.94 20.15 -16.40
C GLN A 431 -5.06 21.01 -15.80
N GLU A 432 -5.19 20.96 -14.47
CA GLU A 432 -6.13 21.79 -13.71
C GLU A 432 -5.46 23.08 -13.20
N ASN A 433 -4.26 22.94 -12.62
CA ASN A 433 -3.54 24.08 -12.05
C ASN A 433 -2.03 23.92 -12.19
N MET A 434 -1.32 25.08 -12.15
CA MET A 434 0.13 25.17 -12.10
C MET A 434 0.53 26.39 -11.29
N GLU A 435 1.26 26.19 -10.21
CA GLU A 435 1.73 27.24 -9.32
C GLU A 435 3.26 27.22 -9.21
N PHE A 436 3.87 28.40 -9.26
CA PHE A 436 5.30 28.56 -9.14
C PHE A 436 5.64 29.12 -7.76
N THR A 437 6.48 28.41 -7.01
CA THR A 437 6.95 28.81 -5.69
C THR A 437 8.47 28.69 -5.63
N ARG A 438 9.20 29.78 -5.75
CA ARG A 438 10.67 29.93 -5.55
C ARG A 438 11.52 28.69 -5.94
N GLY A 439 11.41 28.27 -7.23
CA GLY A 439 12.21 27.15 -7.76
C GLY A 439 11.50 25.79 -7.78
N GLN A 440 10.42 25.64 -7.06
CA GLN A 440 9.49 24.51 -7.13
C GLN A 440 8.26 24.87 -7.94
N VAL A 441 7.65 23.89 -8.58
CA VAL A 441 6.39 24.03 -9.31
C VAL A 441 5.42 22.95 -8.82
N SER A 442 4.27 23.39 -8.37
CA SER A 442 3.14 22.53 -8.06
C SER A 442 2.26 22.37 -9.30
N LEU A 443 2.05 21.13 -9.72
CA LEU A 443 1.22 20.78 -10.86
C LEU A 443 0.04 19.97 -10.38
N THR A 444 -1.18 20.38 -10.71
CA THR A 444 -2.40 19.59 -10.45
C THR A 444 -2.97 19.12 -11.77
N TYR A 445 -3.18 17.82 -11.88
CA TYR A 445 -3.72 17.16 -13.06
C TYR A 445 -4.88 16.23 -12.70
N THR A 446 -5.85 16.10 -13.58
CA THR A 446 -6.77 14.97 -13.60
C THR A 446 -6.24 13.93 -14.59
N ILE A 447 -5.99 12.70 -14.12
CA ILE A 447 -5.42 11.60 -14.90
C ILE A 447 -6.26 10.34 -14.65
N PRO A 448 -6.57 9.51 -15.68
CA PRO A 448 -7.21 8.24 -15.45
C PRO A 448 -6.44 7.39 -14.43
N MET A 449 -7.15 6.86 -13.43
CA MET A 449 -6.55 6.11 -12.32
C MET A 449 -5.70 4.93 -12.80
N SER A 450 -6.14 4.24 -13.86
CA SER A 450 -5.38 3.14 -14.48
C SER A 450 -4.01 3.56 -15.03
N GLU A 451 -3.84 4.83 -15.41
CA GLU A 451 -2.56 5.36 -15.89
C GLU A 451 -1.63 5.80 -14.75
N VAL A 452 -2.22 6.13 -13.58
CA VAL A 452 -1.46 6.56 -12.39
C VAL A 452 -0.92 5.36 -11.62
N VAL A 453 -1.77 4.36 -11.36
CA VAL A 453 -1.45 3.26 -10.43
C VAL A 453 -0.42 2.27 -10.98
N MET A 454 -0.16 2.23 -12.29
CA MET A 454 0.75 1.25 -12.91
C MET A 454 2.24 1.64 -12.74
N ASP A 455 2.74 2.48 -13.62
CA ASP A 455 4.17 2.84 -13.69
C ASP A 455 4.44 4.35 -13.65
N PHE A 456 3.41 5.15 -13.38
CA PHE A 456 3.52 6.62 -13.43
C PHE A 456 4.54 7.14 -12.42
N PHE A 457 4.53 6.62 -11.19
CA PHE A 457 5.46 7.06 -10.15
C PHE A 457 6.91 6.75 -10.52
N ASP A 458 7.20 5.55 -10.99
CA ASP A 458 8.54 5.13 -11.39
C ASP A 458 9.08 5.98 -12.56
N ARG A 459 8.21 6.26 -13.54
CA ARG A 459 8.55 7.14 -14.66
C ARG A 459 8.75 8.58 -14.22
N LEU A 460 7.89 9.08 -13.34
CA LEU A 460 8.00 10.42 -12.77
C LEU A 460 9.35 10.59 -12.05
N LYS A 461 9.71 9.67 -11.18
CA LYS A 461 11.02 9.66 -10.49
C LYS A 461 12.18 9.58 -11.49
N SER A 462 12.09 8.75 -12.51
CA SER A 462 13.12 8.60 -13.53
C SER A 462 13.36 9.89 -14.33
N ILE A 463 12.30 10.54 -14.85
CA ILE A 463 12.42 11.75 -15.69
C ILE A 463 12.80 12.99 -14.90
N SER A 464 12.50 13.01 -13.60
CA SER A 464 12.86 14.09 -12.68
C SER A 464 14.16 13.82 -11.92
N ARG A 465 14.88 12.75 -12.23
CA ARG A 465 16.09 12.31 -11.50
C ARG A 465 15.89 12.11 -9.99
N GLY A 466 14.69 11.71 -9.60
CA GLY A 466 14.29 11.49 -8.21
C GLY A 466 13.72 12.73 -7.51
N PHE A 467 13.71 13.91 -8.15
CA PHE A 467 13.29 15.14 -7.48
C PHE A 467 11.78 15.40 -7.48
N ALA A 468 10.99 14.77 -8.35
CA ALA A 468 9.55 14.96 -8.33
C ALA A 468 8.88 14.07 -7.29
N SER A 469 7.93 14.63 -6.56
CA SER A 469 7.05 13.90 -5.66
C SER A 469 5.61 13.89 -6.16
N LEU A 470 4.86 12.89 -5.75
CA LEU A 470 3.50 12.60 -6.20
C LEU A 470 2.61 12.34 -4.99
N ASP A 471 1.44 12.96 -5.02
CA ASP A 471 0.28 12.57 -4.23
C ASP A 471 -0.92 12.44 -5.16
N TYR A 472 -1.80 11.47 -4.93
CA TYR A 472 -2.99 11.28 -5.74
C TYR A 472 -4.16 10.70 -4.96
N GLY A 473 -5.36 11.04 -5.40
CA GLY A 473 -6.59 10.50 -4.82
C GLY A 473 -7.70 10.34 -5.85
N PHE A 474 -8.71 9.55 -5.54
CA PHE A 474 -9.89 9.42 -6.40
C PHE A 474 -10.62 10.77 -6.48
N HIS A 475 -10.96 11.20 -7.70
CA HIS A 475 -11.69 12.43 -7.97
C HIS A 475 -13.12 12.17 -8.46
N SER A 476 -13.28 11.50 -9.60
CA SER A 476 -14.56 11.31 -10.25
C SER A 476 -14.57 10.07 -11.16
N PHE A 477 -15.72 9.77 -11.73
CA PHE A 477 -15.84 8.85 -12.87
C PHE A 477 -16.16 9.65 -14.14
N GLU A 478 -15.45 9.35 -15.24
CA GLU A 478 -15.64 10.00 -16.53
C GLU A 478 -15.87 9.00 -17.65
N VAL A 479 -16.73 9.38 -18.61
CA VAL A 479 -17.03 8.54 -19.77
C VAL A 479 -15.82 8.42 -20.67
N ALA A 480 -15.44 7.19 -21.01
CA ALA A 480 -14.32 6.92 -21.90
C ALA A 480 -14.61 5.76 -22.87
N PRO A 481 -14.01 5.78 -24.07
CA PRO A 481 -14.15 4.70 -25.06
C PRO A 481 -13.28 3.50 -24.68
N LEU A 482 -13.71 2.74 -23.69
CA LEU A 482 -13.01 1.59 -23.14
C LEU A 482 -13.37 0.31 -23.89
N VAL A 483 -12.41 -0.60 -23.96
CA VAL A 483 -12.59 -1.93 -24.55
C VAL A 483 -11.91 -3.00 -23.70
N ARG A 484 -12.49 -4.21 -23.69
CA ARG A 484 -11.83 -5.38 -23.12
C ARG A 484 -10.87 -5.98 -24.14
N LEU A 485 -9.63 -6.08 -23.75
CA LEU A 485 -8.56 -6.76 -24.50
C LEU A 485 -8.40 -8.18 -23.93
N ASP A 486 -8.75 -9.18 -24.75
CA ASP A 486 -8.64 -10.60 -24.42
C ASP A 486 -7.34 -11.19 -24.97
N ILE A 487 -6.66 -12.02 -24.19
CA ILE A 487 -5.54 -12.83 -24.66
C ILE A 487 -6.03 -14.27 -24.90
N LEU A 488 -5.79 -14.76 -26.12
CA LEU A 488 -6.16 -16.13 -26.49
C LEU A 488 -4.89 -16.94 -26.76
N ILE A 489 -4.83 -18.11 -26.16
CA ILE A 489 -3.76 -19.10 -26.39
C ILE A 489 -4.37 -20.32 -27.05
N ASN A 490 -3.94 -20.60 -28.28
CA ASN A 490 -4.51 -21.62 -29.19
C ASN A 490 -6.03 -21.45 -29.44
N GLY A 491 -6.56 -20.24 -29.28
CA GLY A 491 -7.96 -19.92 -29.45
C GLY A 491 -8.80 -20.01 -28.19
N GLU A 492 -8.22 -20.44 -27.07
CA GLU A 492 -8.85 -20.42 -25.75
C GLU A 492 -8.50 -19.11 -25.06
N ARG A 493 -9.49 -18.45 -24.45
CA ARG A 493 -9.32 -17.20 -23.71
C ARG A 493 -8.67 -17.49 -22.36
N VAL A 494 -7.74 -16.63 -21.93
CA VAL A 494 -7.11 -16.67 -20.62
C VAL A 494 -7.62 -15.48 -19.81
N ASP A 495 -8.64 -15.70 -18.98
CA ASP A 495 -9.34 -14.64 -18.26
C ASP A 495 -8.43 -13.83 -17.33
N ALA A 496 -7.44 -14.46 -16.68
CA ALA A 496 -6.46 -13.82 -15.82
C ALA A 496 -5.53 -12.82 -16.56
N LEU A 497 -5.50 -12.85 -17.90
CA LEU A 497 -4.73 -11.92 -18.73
C LEU A 497 -5.63 -10.91 -19.47
N ALA A 498 -6.93 -10.90 -19.20
CA ALA A 498 -7.83 -9.91 -19.78
C ALA A 498 -7.65 -8.56 -19.08
N VAL A 499 -7.63 -7.48 -19.85
CA VAL A 499 -7.51 -6.10 -19.34
C VAL A 499 -8.55 -5.19 -19.99
N ILE A 500 -9.00 -4.17 -19.24
CA ILE A 500 -9.80 -3.07 -19.79
C ILE A 500 -8.85 -1.93 -20.09
N THR A 501 -8.92 -1.40 -21.32
CA THR A 501 -8.00 -0.34 -21.77
C THR A 501 -8.74 0.64 -22.69
N HIS A 502 -8.18 1.84 -22.84
CA HIS A 502 -8.65 2.81 -23.82
C HIS A 502 -8.51 2.26 -25.25
N LYS A 503 -9.51 2.50 -26.10
CA LYS A 503 -9.61 1.95 -27.45
C LYS A 503 -8.37 2.28 -28.30
N ASP A 504 -7.84 3.50 -28.18
CA ASP A 504 -6.70 3.96 -28.97
C ASP A 504 -5.39 3.26 -28.59
N GLU A 505 -5.27 2.81 -27.35
CA GLU A 505 -4.08 2.10 -26.85
C GLU A 505 -4.15 0.58 -27.01
N ALA A 506 -5.35 0.04 -27.17
CA ALA A 506 -5.60 -1.40 -27.19
C ALA A 506 -4.73 -2.15 -28.20
N GLN A 507 -4.45 -1.57 -29.37
CA GLN A 507 -3.62 -2.21 -30.38
C GLN A 507 -2.14 -2.27 -29.95
N THR A 508 -1.62 -1.20 -29.36
CA THR A 508 -0.23 -1.11 -28.89
C THR A 508 0.00 -2.03 -27.70
N ARG A 509 -0.89 -1.99 -26.70
CA ARG A 509 -0.87 -2.88 -25.51
C ARG A 509 -0.99 -4.35 -25.94
N GLY A 510 -1.98 -4.67 -26.79
CA GLY A 510 -2.17 -6.03 -27.30
C GLY A 510 -0.98 -6.58 -28.06
N ARG A 511 -0.26 -5.75 -28.83
CA ARG A 511 0.97 -6.16 -29.51
C ARG A 511 2.09 -6.46 -28.52
N LYS A 512 2.36 -5.57 -27.58
CA LYS A 512 3.38 -5.76 -26.53
C LYS A 512 3.12 -7.04 -25.73
N LEU A 513 1.88 -7.23 -25.23
CA LEU A 513 1.50 -8.43 -24.48
C LEU A 513 1.78 -9.72 -25.25
N VAL A 514 1.34 -9.80 -26.51
CA VAL A 514 1.54 -11.01 -27.34
C VAL A 514 3.02 -11.25 -27.68
N GLU A 515 3.83 -10.20 -27.85
CA GLU A 515 5.28 -10.29 -28.08
C GLU A 515 6.00 -10.84 -26.85
N THR A 516 5.73 -10.30 -25.67
CA THR A 516 6.32 -10.78 -24.41
C THR A 516 5.89 -12.20 -24.08
N MET A 517 4.61 -12.52 -24.22
CA MET A 517 4.12 -13.88 -24.02
C MET A 517 4.79 -14.89 -24.94
N ARG A 518 5.11 -14.50 -26.18
CA ARG A 518 5.85 -15.37 -27.12
C ARG A 518 7.27 -15.69 -26.63
N GLU A 519 7.92 -14.77 -25.93
CA GLU A 519 9.28 -14.97 -25.39
C GLU A 519 9.28 -15.89 -24.17
N LEU A 520 8.25 -15.81 -23.36
CA LEU A 520 8.14 -16.52 -22.07
C LEU A 520 7.52 -17.91 -22.20
N ILE A 521 6.53 -18.10 -23.10
CA ILE A 521 5.93 -19.41 -23.28
C ILE A 521 6.94 -20.36 -23.92
N PRO A 522 7.28 -21.48 -23.25
CA PRO A 522 8.27 -22.43 -23.78
C PRO A 522 7.77 -23.13 -25.02
N ARG A 523 8.71 -23.48 -25.90
CA ARG A 523 8.40 -24.25 -27.12
C ARG A 523 7.86 -25.63 -26.74
N GLN A 524 6.69 -25.95 -27.24
CA GLN A 524 6.03 -27.24 -27.03
C GLN A 524 6.13 -28.13 -28.27
N LEU A 525 5.55 -29.33 -28.22
CA LEU A 525 5.56 -30.28 -29.35
C LEU A 525 4.68 -29.84 -30.52
N PHE A 526 3.87 -28.80 -30.35
CA PHE A 526 3.01 -28.18 -31.37
C PHE A 526 3.16 -26.65 -31.35
N ASP A 527 2.72 -26.01 -32.42
CA ASP A 527 2.78 -24.55 -32.53
C ASP A 527 1.71 -23.92 -31.62
N VAL A 528 2.12 -23.01 -30.74
CA VAL A 528 1.23 -22.26 -29.84
C VAL A 528 0.93 -20.91 -30.47
N ALA A 529 -0.32 -20.66 -30.80
CA ALA A 529 -0.79 -19.36 -31.27
C ALA A 529 -1.19 -18.48 -30.08
N ILE A 530 -0.59 -17.31 -29.97
CA ILE A 530 -0.91 -16.29 -28.98
C ILE A 530 -1.56 -15.13 -29.71
N GLN A 531 -2.73 -14.70 -29.27
CA GLN A 531 -3.50 -13.67 -29.96
C GLN A 531 -4.07 -12.67 -28.96
N ALA A 532 -4.05 -11.40 -29.32
CA ALA A 532 -4.81 -10.36 -28.63
C ALA A 532 -6.07 -10.04 -29.45
N ALA A 533 -7.20 -9.96 -28.79
CA ALA A 533 -8.50 -9.75 -29.46
C ALA A 533 -9.37 -8.76 -28.69
N ILE A 534 -10.22 -8.02 -29.43
CA ILE A 534 -11.24 -7.13 -28.89
C ILE A 534 -12.59 -7.60 -29.45
N GLY A 535 -13.53 -8.00 -28.56
CA GLY A 535 -14.85 -8.44 -28.98
C GLY A 535 -14.85 -9.56 -30.04
N GLY A 536 -13.84 -10.46 -29.99
CA GLY A 536 -13.68 -11.56 -30.95
C GLY A 536 -12.85 -11.22 -32.19
N HIS A 537 -12.50 -9.95 -32.43
CA HIS A 537 -11.61 -9.54 -33.52
C HIS A 537 -10.14 -9.58 -33.06
N VAL A 538 -9.32 -10.42 -33.72
CA VAL A 538 -7.88 -10.54 -33.45
C VAL A 538 -7.17 -9.31 -34.00
N ILE A 539 -6.54 -8.53 -33.08
CA ILE A 539 -5.78 -7.31 -33.41
C ILE A 539 -4.27 -7.55 -33.50
N SER A 540 -3.76 -8.57 -32.80
CA SER A 540 -2.34 -8.96 -32.85
C SER A 540 -2.21 -10.48 -32.71
N ARG A 541 -1.20 -11.05 -33.35
CA ARG A 541 -0.94 -12.50 -33.31
C ARG A 541 0.54 -12.79 -33.40
N GLN A 542 1.01 -13.67 -32.51
CA GLN A 542 2.33 -14.28 -32.57
C GLN A 542 2.21 -15.79 -32.46
N THR A 543 3.28 -16.51 -32.80
CA THR A 543 3.29 -17.97 -32.74
C THR A 543 4.61 -18.47 -32.18
N VAL A 544 4.54 -19.23 -31.07
CA VAL A 544 5.67 -20.01 -30.57
C VAL A 544 5.79 -21.27 -31.39
N LYS A 545 6.89 -21.38 -32.17
CA LYS A 545 7.12 -22.54 -33.07
C LYS A 545 7.39 -23.80 -32.25
N ALA A 546 6.79 -24.91 -32.66
CA ALA A 546 7.00 -26.23 -32.07
C ALA A 546 8.48 -26.66 -32.07
N LEU A 547 8.84 -27.44 -31.07
CA LEU A 547 10.08 -28.21 -31.08
C LEU A 547 10.10 -29.12 -32.30
N ARG A 548 11.11 -28.98 -33.14
CA ARG A 548 11.28 -29.82 -34.34
C ARG A 548 12.29 -30.91 -34.06
N LYS A 549 11.83 -32.16 -34.04
CA LYS A 549 12.72 -33.31 -34.17
C LYS A 549 13.07 -33.45 -35.63
N ASN A 550 14.37 -33.50 -35.99
CA ASN A 550 14.77 -33.70 -37.35
C ASN A 550 14.53 -35.17 -37.78
N VAL A 551 13.29 -35.44 -38.23
CA VAL A 551 12.86 -36.80 -38.64
C VAL A 551 13.48 -37.25 -39.94
N THR A 552 14.12 -36.33 -40.68
CA THR A 552 14.78 -36.62 -41.96
C THR A 552 16.30 -36.83 -41.85
N SER A 553 16.89 -36.63 -40.63
CA SER A 553 18.35 -36.78 -40.42
C SER A 553 18.90 -38.19 -40.71
N LYS A 554 18.04 -39.21 -40.57
CA LYS A 554 18.39 -40.60 -40.85
C LYS A 554 18.02 -41.06 -42.27
N CYS A 555 17.54 -40.14 -43.13
CA CYS A 555 17.24 -40.46 -44.53
C CYS A 555 18.48 -40.19 -45.40
N TYR A 556 19.30 -41.20 -45.59
CA TYR A 556 20.42 -41.15 -46.51
C TYR A 556 19.91 -41.36 -47.98
N GLY A 557 20.41 -40.52 -48.93
CA GLY A 557 20.06 -40.59 -50.33
C GLY A 557 18.79 -39.82 -50.74
N GLY A 558 18.62 -39.59 -52.05
CA GLY A 558 17.61 -38.69 -52.63
C GLY A 558 16.13 -39.14 -52.60
N ASP A 559 15.71 -40.02 -51.68
CA ASP A 559 14.31 -40.45 -51.55
C ASP A 559 13.41 -39.33 -51.07
N VAL A 560 12.99 -38.47 -51.98
CA VAL A 560 12.10 -37.33 -51.77
C VAL A 560 10.74 -37.78 -51.24
N THR A 561 10.25 -38.94 -51.70
CA THR A 561 8.94 -39.48 -51.34
C THR A 561 8.90 -39.90 -49.88
N ARG A 562 9.94 -40.54 -49.37
CA ARG A 562 10.07 -40.95 -47.98
C ARG A 562 10.21 -39.73 -47.02
N LYS A 563 11.00 -38.73 -47.44
CA LYS A 563 11.11 -37.46 -46.71
C LYS A 563 9.77 -36.75 -46.60
N LYS A 564 9.00 -36.68 -47.68
CA LYS A 564 7.68 -36.07 -47.73
C LYS A 564 6.67 -36.78 -46.81
N LYS A 565 6.62 -38.13 -46.87
CA LYS A 565 5.77 -38.96 -45.97
C LYS A 565 6.11 -38.78 -44.49
N LEU A 566 7.39 -38.69 -44.12
CA LEU A 566 7.81 -38.47 -42.74
C LEU A 566 7.42 -37.08 -42.24
N LEU A 567 7.56 -36.06 -43.08
CA LEU A 567 7.13 -34.69 -42.75
C LEU A 567 5.60 -34.59 -42.64
N GLU A 568 4.84 -35.29 -43.48
CA GLU A 568 3.38 -35.36 -43.41
C GLU A 568 2.91 -36.08 -42.13
N LYS A 569 3.52 -37.21 -41.74
CA LYS A 569 3.28 -37.88 -40.47
C LYS A 569 3.59 -37.01 -39.28
N GLN A 570 4.69 -36.26 -39.31
CA GLN A 570 5.04 -35.30 -38.26
C GLN A 570 4.00 -34.19 -38.17
N LYS A 571 3.53 -33.64 -39.29
CA LYS A 571 2.50 -32.61 -39.35
C LYS A 571 1.15 -33.13 -38.82
N ALA A 572 0.76 -34.34 -39.17
CA ALA A 572 -0.46 -34.99 -38.67
C ALA A 572 -0.38 -35.28 -37.14
N GLY A 573 0.79 -35.74 -36.66
CA GLY A 573 1.05 -35.96 -35.24
C GLY A 573 0.95 -34.66 -34.43
N LYS A 574 1.53 -33.56 -34.92
CA LYS A 574 1.41 -32.23 -34.28
C LYS A 574 -0.03 -31.74 -34.26
N LYS A 575 -0.82 -31.97 -35.31
CA LYS A 575 -2.25 -31.58 -35.34
C LYS A 575 -3.06 -32.36 -34.30
N ARG A 576 -2.79 -33.67 -34.09
CA ARG A 576 -3.42 -34.47 -33.03
C ARG A 576 -3.00 -33.98 -31.63
N MET A 577 -1.72 -33.72 -31.38
CA MET A 577 -1.22 -33.22 -30.10
C MET A 577 -1.81 -31.87 -29.76
N LYS A 578 -2.02 -30.97 -30.71
CA LYS A 578 -2.68 -29.69 -30.51
C LYS A 578 -4.14 -29.84 -30.06
N GLN A 579 -4.84 -30.90 -30.44
CA GLN A 579 -6.24 -31.18 -30.04
C GLN A 579 -6.36 -31.77 -28.64
N VAL A 580 -5.29 -32.30 -28.06
CA VAL A 580 -5.31 -33.03 -26.77
C VAL A 580 -4.44 -32.33 -25.69
N GLY A 581 -3.45 -31.54 -26.11
CA GLY A 581 -2.51 -30.90 -25.19
C GLY A 581 -3.01 -29.54 -24.69
N ARG A 582 -3.11 -29.39 -23.39
CA ARG A 582 -3.22 -28.06 -22.76
C ARG A 582 -1.86 -27.36 -22.85
N VAL A 583 -1.89 -26.04 -23.02
CA VAL A 583 -0.67 -25.21 -22.99
C VAL A 583 -0.43 -24.85 -21.54
N GLU A 584 0.69 -25.28 -20.99
CA GLU A 584 1.15 -24.79 -19.70
C GLU A 584 1.67 -23.36 -19.89
N ILE A 585 1.07 -22.42 -19.17
CA ILE A 585 1.48 -21.02 -19.12
C ILE A 585 2.35 -20.90 -17.87
N PRO A 586 3.66 -20.60 -18.00
CA PRO A 586 4.52 -20.44 -16.84
C PRO A 586 4.12 -19.20 -16.04
N GLN A 587 4.41 -19.22 -14.74
CA GLN A 587 4.11 -18.12 -13.82
C GLN A 587 4.77 -16.81 -14.29
N GLU A 588 5.98 -16.89 -14.82
CA GLU A 588 6.71 -15.75 -15.36
C GLU A 588 5.94 -15.03 -16.50
N ALA A 589 5.07 -15.74 -17.22
CA ALA A 589 4.26 -15.13 -18.27
C ALA A 589 3.14 -14.25 -17.68
N PHE A 590 2.55 -14.61 -16.54
CA PHE A 590 1.60 -13.76 -15.82
C PHE A 590 2.32 -12.56 -15.21
N LEU A 591 3.46 -12.77 -14.54
CA LEU A 591 4.29 -11.70 -13.98
C LEU A 591 4.81 -10.72 -15.04
N ALA A 592 5.12 -11.20 -16.23
CA ALA A 592 5.58 -10.35 -17.31
C ALA A 592 4.45 -9.56 -17.97
N ALA A 593 3.22 -10.09 -17.98
CA ALA A 593 2.05 -9.30 -18.35
C ALA A 593 1.89 -8.09 -17.43
N LEU A 594 2.14 -8.26 -16.12
CA LEU A 594 2.20 -7.16 -15.15
C LEU A 594 3.30 -6.14 -15.45
N LYS A 595 4.49 -6.60 -15.92
CA LYS A 595 5.63 -5.73 -16.23
C LYS A 595 5.51 -4.99 -17.56
N ILE A 596 4.67 -5.42 -18.48
CA ILE A 596 4.43 -4.73 -19.76
C ILE A 596 3.53 -3.52 -19.55
N GLU A 597 2.74 -3.54 -18.52
CA GLU A 597 1.97 -2.39 -18.06
C GLU A 597 2.84 -1.38 -17.28
N ARG A 598 4.09 -1.76 -16.95
CA ARG A 598 5.12 -0.90 -16.35
C ARG A 598 5.94 -0.12 -17.37
#